data_a8c4add37f858fda6e2fe572e3a65a8e
#
_entry.id   a8c4add37f858fda6e2fe572e3a65a8e
#
_cell.length_a   1.000
_cell.length_b   1.000
_cell.length_c   1.000
_cell.angle_alpha   90.00
_cell.angle_beta   90.00
_cell.angle_gamma   90.00
#
_symmetry.space_group_name_H-M   'P 1'
#
loop_
_entity.id
_entity.type
_entity.pdbx_description
1 polymer ?
#
loop_
_entity_poly.entity_id
_entity_poly.type
_entity_poly.pdbx_seq_one_letter_code
_entity_poly.pdbx_strand_id
1 'polypeptide(L)'
;MQTVEETLPELAAATVALIDGIGGLTDADARGPSLLPGWTRGHVLTHLARNAEGGTRLLGWARTGIPSYEYESVTARAEAIEQGAGRPAVVLLADVSAASAGFAEAADLMPPDAWHNVVTWTTGHQTEAEHIVQSRFAEVLIHHVDLDLGFGPGQWPAWFVDWLLPTAVDALNNRQIAPLAASLHAADTGRDFALSHDSVDPVRISGTEADLPAWVLGRPDGNVLARDKPGPLPSMPSSYYA
;
A
#
# COMPACT_ATOMS: atom_id res chain seq x y z
N MET A 1 -10.91 -7.12 -9.48
CA MET A 1 -11.02 -6.38 -8.19
C MET A 1 -12.45 -6.50 -7.68
N GLN A 2 -12.65 -6.35 -6.36
CA GLN A 2 -13.99 -6.30 -5.76
C GLN A 2 -14.69 -4.97 -6.09
N THR A 3 -16.03 -4.95 -5.96
CA THR A 3 -16.81 -3.71 -6.07
C THR A 3 -16.57 -2.79 -4.86
N VAL A 4 -17.00 -1.54 -4.95
CA VAL A 4 -16.91 -0.59 -3.83
C VAL A 4 -17.70 -1.10 -2.61
N GLU A 5 -18.90 -1.63 -2.86
CA GLU A 5 -19.79 -2.17 -1.81
C GLU A 5 -19.14 -3.34 -1.04
N GLU A 6 -18.35 -4.15 -1.73
CA GLU A 6 -17.60 -5.26 -1.11
C GLU A 6 -16.34 -4.76 -0.40
N THR A 7 -15.66 -3.76 -0.96
CA THR A 7 -14.37 -3.26 -0.43
C THR A 7 -14.53 -2.36 0.79
N LEU A 8 -15.56 -1.51 0.86
CA LEU A 8 -15.74 -0.56 1.98
C LEU A 8 -15.82 -1.22 3.36
N PRO A 9 -16.60 -2.31 3.57
CA PRO A 9 -16.62 -2.99 4.87
C PRO A 9 -15.26 -3.59 5.24
N GLU A 10 -14.51 -4.13 4.27
CA GLU A 10 -13.19 -4.69 4.50
C GLU A 10 -12.15 -3.60 4.80
N LEU A 11 -12.22 -2.45 4.11
CA LEU A 11 -11.40 -1.28 4.42
C LEU A 11 -11.66 -0.77 5.85
N ALA A 12 -12.92 -0.72 6.27
CA ALA A 12 -13.27 -0.34 7.64
C ALA A 12 -12.65 -1.31 8.66
N ALA A 13 -12.76 -2.62 8.43
CA ALA A 13 -12.17 -3.64 9.29
C ALA A 13 -10.63 -3.56 9.33
N ALA A 14 -9.99 -3.39 8.17
CA ALA A 14 -8.53 -3.22 8.07
C ALA A 14 -8.05 -1.95 8.78
N THR A 15 -8.81 -0.85 8.67
CA THR A 15 -8.52 0.41 9.36
C THR A 15 -8.63 0.26 10.88
N VAL A 16 -9.65 -0.44 11.39
CA VAL A 16 -9.79 -0.73 12.82
C VAL A 16 -8.59 -1.56 13.30
N ALA A 17 -8.24 -2.63 12.59
CA ALA A 17 -7.08 -3.47 12.94
C ALA A 17 -5.76 -2.66 12.97
N LEU A 18 -5.56 -1.75 12.02
CA LEU A 18 -4.41 -0.83 12.01
C LEU A 18 -4.41 0.07 13.25
N ILE A 19 -5.54 0.73 13.55
CA ILE A 19 -5.66 1.66 14.70
C ILE A 19 -5.44 0.91 16.02
N ASP A 20 -6.00 -0.28 16.17
CA ASP A 20 -5.78 -1.13 17.35
C ASP A 20 -4.30 -1.54 17.47
N GLY A 21 -3.66 -1.92 16.36
CA GLY A 21 -2.24 -2.29 16.31
C GLY A 21 -1.29 -1.17 16.74
N ILE A 22 -1.65 0.09 16.50
CA ILE A 22 -0.84 1.26 16.87
C ILE A 22 -1.27 1.91 18.19
N GLY A 23 -2.35 1.46 18.82
CA GLY A 23 -2.93 2.07 20.02
C GLY A 23 -2.02 2.10 21.23
N GLY A 24 -1.04 1.19 21.30
CA GLY A 24 -0.06 1.09 22.38
C GLY A 24 1.31 1.68 22.08
N LEU A 25 1.52 2.34 20.93
CA LEU A 25 2.81 2.88 20.53
C LEU A 25 3.30 3.98 21.49
N THR A 26 4.57 3.86 21.91
CA THR A 26 5.28 4.94 22.58
C THR A 26 5.94 5.88 21.58
N ASP A 27 6.39 7.05 22.03
CA ASP A 27 7.18 7.98 21.22
C ASP A 27 8.50 7.37 20.75
N ALA A 28 9.08 6.43 21.50
CA ALA A 28 10.29 5.71 21.10
C ALA A 28 9.97 4.73 19.96
N ASP A 29 8.84 4.03 20.03
CA ASP A 29 8.39 3.12 18.96
C ASP A 29 8.10 3.88 17.67
N ALA A 30 7.43 5.03 17.75
CA ALA A 30 7.13 5.88 16.60
C ALA A 30 8.40 6.38 15.89
N ARG A 31 9.45 6.69 16.65
CA ARG A 31 10.78 7.05 16.12
C ARG A 31 11.62 5.86 15.64
N GLY A 32 11.22 4.65 16.00
CA GLY A 32 11.86 3.41 15.54
C GLY A 32 11.75 3.20 14.03
N PRO A 33 12.60 2.36 13.43
CA PRO A 33 12.58 2.08 12.00
C PRO A 33 11.28 1.36 11.59
N SER A 34 10.81 1.62 10.38
CA SER A 34 9.81 0.82 9.68
C SER A 34 10.50 -0.18 8.74
N LEU A 35 9.75 -0.99 8.02
CA LEU A 35 10.30 -1.85 6.95
C LEU A 35 10.71 -1.06 5.70
N LEU A 36 10.26 0.20 5.57
CA LEU A 36 10.63 1.05 4.45
C LEU A 36 12.00 1.70 4.69
N PRO A 37 12.96 1.57 3.76
CA PRO A 37 14.28 2.16 3.91
C PRO A 37 14.22 3.68 4.14
N GLY A 38 14.85 4.14 5.21
CA GLY A 38 14.92 5.56 5.57
C GLY A 38 13.68 6.12 6.27
N TRP A 39 12.61 5.35 6.42
CA TRP A 39 11.40 5.76 7.12
C TRP A 39 11.30 5.19 8.53
N THR A 40 10.89 6.02 9.47
CA THR A 40 10.44 5.60 10.79
C THR A 40 8.95 5.21 10.74
N ARG A 41 8.44 4.57 11.80
CA ARG A 41 6.99 4.33 11.95
C ARG A 41 6.20 5.63 11.91
N GLY A 42 6.75 6.72 12.46
CA GLY A 42 6.12 8.05 12.37
C GLY A 42 5.95 8.57 10.94
N HIS A 43 6.89 8.27 10.02
CA HIS A 43 6.73 8.58 8.59
C HIS A 43 5.58 7.78 7.98
N VAL A 44 5.50 6.47 8.25
CA VAL A 44 4.41 5.61 7.77
C VAL A 44 3.05 6.09 8.28
N LEU A 45 2.94 6.41 9.58
CA LEU A 45 1.69 6.90 10.16
C LEU A 45 1.29 8.27 9.58
N THR A 46 2.25 9.18 9.41
CA THR A 46 1.97 10.46 8.76
C THR A 46 1.52 10.27 7.31
N HIS A 47 2.20 9.39 6.58
CA HIS A 47 1.79 9.06 5.22
C HIS A 47 0.36 8.52 5.16
N LEU A 48 0.01 7.56 6.02
CA LEU A 48 -1.34 6.99 6.07
C LEU A 48 -2.43 8.04 6.35
N ALA A 49 -2.14 9.00 7.23
CA ALA A 49 -3.06 10.11 7.50
C ALA A 49 -3.21 11.03 6.27
N ARG A 50 -2.09 11.45 5.67
CA ARG A 50 -2.11 12.32 4.46
C ARG A 50 -2.75 11.65 3.26
N ASN A 51 -2.55 10.34 3.09
CA ASN A 51 -3.20 9.55 2.04
C ASN A 51 -4.74 9.51 2.23
N ALA A 52 -5.23 9.29 3.45
CA ALA A 52 -6.66 9.35 3.74
C ALA A 52 -7.27 10.72 3.41
N GLU A 53 -6.61 11.81 3.81
CA GLU A 53 -7.05 13.17 3.48
C GLU A 53 -7.02 13.43 1.96
N GLY A 54 -6.01 12.91 1.26
CA GLY A 54 -5.93 12.98 -0.20
C GLY A 54 -7.11 12.28 -0.85
N GLY A 55 -7.40 11.04 -0.41
CA GLY A 55 -8.56 10.29 -0.87
C GLY A 55 -9.88 11.01 -0.59
N THR A 56 -10.03 11.63 0.60
CA THR A 56 -11.20 12.47 0.95
C THR A 56 -11.40 13.61 -0.05
N ARG A 57 -10.31 14.29 -0.45
CA ARG A 57 -10.38 15.36 -1.46
C ARG A 57 -10.82 14.85 -2.82
N LEU A 58 -10.28 13.71 -3.26
CA LEU A 58 -10.65 13.09 -4.54
C LEU A 58 -12.11 12.61 -4.55
N LEU A 59 -12.61 12.01 -3.47
CA LEU A 59 -14.04 11.66 -3.32
C LEU A 59 -14.93 12.90 -3.35
N GLY A 60 -14.51 13.98 -2.67
CA GLY A 60 -15.19 15.28 -2.72
C GLY A 60 -15.26 15.82 -4.15
N TRP A 61 -14.18 15.73 -4.92
CA TRP A 61 -14.17 16.11 -6.34
C TRP A 61 -15.13 15.23 -7.16
N ALA A 62 -15.05 13.92 -7.04
CA ALA A 62 -15.94 13.03 -7.75
C ALA A 62 -17.42 13.33 -7.47
N ARG A 63 -17.76 13.62 -6.21
CA ARG A 63 -19.13 13.93 -5.78
C ARG A 63 -19.64 15.28 -6.26
N THR A 64 -18.78 16.32 -6.28
CA THR A 64 -19.21 17.72 -6.52
C THR A 64 -18.90 18.24 -7.93
N GLY A 65 -18.01 17.55 -8.65
CA GLY A 65 -17.46 18.03 -9.93
C GLY A 65 -16.42 19.17 -9.78
N ILE A 66 -16.12 19.61 -8.55
CA ILE A 66 -15.13 20.68 -8.29
C ILE A 66 -13.75 20.04 -8.12
N PRO A 67 -12.76 20.35 -8.99
CA PRO A 67 -11.43 19.78 -8.90
C PRO A 67 -10.77 19.99 -7.54
N SER A 68 -10.29 18.91 -6.95
CA SER A 68 -9.56 18.92 -5.68
C SER A 68 -8.55 17.78 -5.71
N TYR A 69 -7.27 18.10 -5.91
CA TYR A 69 -6.21 17.11 -6.05
C TYR A 69 -5.86 16.44 -4.71
N GLU A 70 -5.36 15.23 -4.79
CA GLU A 70 -4.88 14.44 -3.66
C GLU A 70 -3.84 15.20 -2.83
N TYR A 71 -2.86 15.82 -3.51
CA TYR A 71 -1.84 16.74 -2.95
C TYR A 71 -1.66 17.92 -3.87
N GLU A 72 -1.12 19.02 -3.37
CA GLU A 72 -0.74 20.18 -4.19
C GLU A 72 0.35 19.83 -5.21
N SER A 73 1.29 18.97 -4.79
CA SER A 73 2.35 18.41 -5.62
C SER A 73 2.98 17.18 -4.96
N VAL A 74 3.77 16.41 -5.72
CA VAL A 74 4.58 15.30 -5.18
C VAL A 74 5.56 15.81 -4.11
N THR A 75 6.15 17.00 -4.30
CA THR A 75 7.04 17.63 -3.33
C THR A 75 6.29 17.99 -2.04
N ALA A 76 5.11 18.61 -2.15
CA ALA A 76 4.29 18.96 -0.99
C ALA A 76 3.89 17.71 -0.18
N ARG A 77 3.59 16.58 -0.85
CA ARG A 77 3.37 15.30 -0.19
C ARG A 77 4.59 14.87 0.64
N ALA A 78 5.78 14.86 0.04
CA ALA A 78 7.01 14.44 0.70
C ALA A 78 7.33 15.34 1.91
N GLU A 79 7.20 16.66 1.74
CA GLU A 79 7.43 17.63 2.82
C GLU A 79 6.43 17.45 3.98
N ALA A 80 5.16 17.20 3.70
CA ALA A 80 4.14 16.98 4.73
C ALA A 80 4.42 15.71 5.54
N ILE A 81 4.91 14.64 4.91
CA ILE A 81 5.30 13.40 5.57
C ILE A 81 6.51 13.66 6.49
N GLU A 82 7.56 14.29 5.97
CA GLU A 82 8.77 14.60 6.71
C GLU A 82 8.50 15.47 7.96
N GLN A 83 7.72 16.54 7.78
CA GLN A 83 7.32 17.44 8.86
C GLN A 83 6.48 16.75 9.94
N GLY A 84 5.66 15.79 9.55
CA GLY A 84 4.76 15.09 10.45
C GLY A 84 5.40 13.92 11.21
N ALA A 85 6.46 13.33 10.69
CA ALA A 85 7.00 12.06 11.16
C ALA A 85 7.55 12.10 12.61
N GLY A 86 8.06 13.24 13.06
CA GLY A 86 8.64 13.42 14.40
C GLY A 86 7.64 13.71 15.52
N ARG A 87 6.35 13.76 15.25
CA ARG A 87 5.30 14.05 16.24
C ARG A 87 5.19 12.97 17.31
N PRO A 88 4.68 13.30 18.52
CA PRO A 88 4.40 12.29 19.56
C PRO A 88 3.45 11.21 19.06
N ALA A 89 3.61 9.97 19.52
CA ALA A 89 2.83 8.81 19.12
C ALA A 89 1.32 9.04 19.28
N VAL A 90 0.90 9.64 20.38
CA VAL A 90 -0.52 9.97 20.62
C VAL A 90 -1.09 10.94 19.57
N VAL A 91 -0.28 11.86 19.07
CA VAL A 91 -0.68 12.82 18.03
C VAL A 91 -0.76 12.11 16.67
N LEU A 92 0.17 11.21 16.36
CA LEU A 92 0.16 10.40 15.15
C LEU A 92 -1.06 9.47 15.11
N LEU A 93 -1.37 8.81 16.23
CA LEU A 93 -2.56 7.97 16.36
C LEU A 93 -3.85 8.76 16.12
N ALA A 94 -3.97 9.92 16.78
CA ALA A 94 -5.14 10.78 16.62
C ALA A 94 -5.31 11.26 15.17
N ASP A 95 -4.20 11.61 14.50
CA ASP A 95 -4.17 12.07 13.12
C ASP A 95 -4.62 10.97 12.13
N VAL A 96 -4.06 9.75 12.25
CA VAL A 96 -4.49 8.60 11.43
C VAL A 96 -5.97 8.28 11.65
N SER A 97 -6.41 8.29 12.92
CA SER A 97 -7.80 7.99 13.27
C SER A 97 -8.76 9.02 12.68
N ALA A 98 -8.47 10.32 12.86
CA ALA A 98 -9.31 11.40 12.35
C ALA A 98 -9.34 11.43 10.80
N ALA A 99 -8.20 11.27 10.16
CA ALA A 99 -8.11 11.26 8.70
C ALA A 99 -8.86 10.04 8.11
N SER A 100 -8.74 8.87 8.73
CA SER A 100 -9.47 7.67 8.29
C SER A 100 -10.98 7.80 8.49
N ALA A 101 -11.44 8.43 9.58
CA ALA A 101 -12.85 8.72 9.80
C ALA A 101 -13.39 9.70 8.74
N GLY A 102 -12.63 10.75 8.40
CA GLY A 102 -12.99 11.69 7.34
C GLY A 102 -13.09 11.03 5.96
N PHE A 103 -12.22 10.05 5.67
CA PHE A 103 -12.32 9.26 4.44
C PHE A 103 -13.60 8.40 4.41
N ALA A 104 -13.92 7.72 5.51
CA ALA A 104 -15.13 6.91 5.62
C ALA A 104 -16.39 7.76 5.44
N GLU A 105 -16.46 8.92 6.11
CA GLU A 105 -17.57 9.86 5.95
C GLU A 105 -17.72 10.36 4.50
N ALA A 106 -16.59 10.68 3.83
CA ALA A 106 -16.61 11.09 2.43
C ALA A 106 -17.11 9.98 1.50
N ALA A 107 -16.76 8.72 1.78
CA ALA A 107 -17.24 7.56 1.05
C ALA A 107 -18.75 7.31 1.27
N ASP A 108 -19.22 7.44 2.50
CA ASP A 108 -20.66 7.29 2.85
C ASP A 108 -21.54 8.37 2.16
N LEU A 109 -20.97 9.54 1.87
CA LEU A 109 -21.65 10.64 1.18
C LEU A 109 -21.69 10.51 -0.34
N MET A 110 -21.05 9.48 -0.91
CA MET A 110 -20.97 9.30 -2.36
C MET A 110 -22.28 8.78 -2.94
N PRO A 111 -22.91 9.51 -3.88
CA PRO A 111 -24.05 8.97 -4.63
C PRO A 111 -23.58 7.79 -5.51
N PRO A 112 -24.44 6.77 -5.77
CA PRO A 112 -24.05 5.61 -6.58
C PRO A 112 -23.43 5.96 -7.93
N ASP A 113 -24.00 6.92 -8.66
CA ASP A 113 -23.49 7.31 -9.99
C ASP A 113 -22.14 8.05 -9.92
N ALA A 114 -21.80 8.66 -8.79
CA ALA A 114 -20.56 9.44 -8.64
C ALA A 114 -19.31 8.53 -8.54
N TRP A 115 -19.46 7.25 -8.28
CA TRP A 115 -18.34 6.30 -8.27
C TRP A 115 -17.69 6.13 -9.65
N HIS A 116 -18.42 6.37 -10.74
CA HIS A 116 -17.91 6.35 -12.11
C HIS A 116 -17.34 7.70 -12.59
N ASN A 117 -17.43 8.76 -11.78
CA ASN A 117 -16.85 10.04 -12.14
C ASN A 117 -15.32 9.95 -12.12
N VAL A 118 -14.69 10.50 -13.16
CA VAL A 118 -13.25 10.48 -13.32
C VAL A 118 -12.61 11.60 -12.49
N VAL A 119 -11.58 11.23 -11.73
CA VAL A 119 -10.71 12.16 -11.00
C VAL A 119 -9.28 12.08 -11.52
N THR A 120 -8.47 13.10 -11.24
CA THR A 120 -7.06 13.15 -11.63
C THR A 120 -6.19 13.15 -10.37
N TRP A 121 -5.33 12.16 -10.26
CA TRP A 121 -4.33 12.04 -9.19
C TRP A 121 -3.22 13.08 -9.33
N THR A 122 -2.48 13.34 -8.27
CA THR A 122 -1.34 14.30 -8.27
C THR A 122 -0.31 14.02 -9.36
N THR A 123 -0.15 12.77 -9.76
CA THR A 123 0.74 12.34 -10.85
C THR A 123 0.19 12.60 -12.25
N GLY A 124 -1.04 13.09 -12.38
CA GLY A 124 -1.75 13.29 -13.66
C GLY A 124 -2.48 12.05 -14.16
N HIS A 125 -2.36 10.91 -13.48
CA HIS A 125 -3.13 9.70 -13.82
C HIS A 125 -4.61 9.93 -13.54
N GLN A 126 -5.48 9.37 -14.40
CA GLN A 126 -6.93 9.50 -14.29
C GLN A 126 -7.58 8.14 -14.05
N THR A 127 -8.51 8.08 -13.10
CA THR A 127 -9.29 6.88 -12.82
C THR A 127 -10.72 7.25 -12.43
N GLU A 128 -11.63 6.27 -12.51
CA GLU A 128 -12.93 6.39 -11.85
C GLU A 128 -12.75 6.44 -10.33
N ALA A 129 -13.69 7.09 -9.63
CA ALA A 129 -13.60 7.33 -8.19
C ALA A 129 -13.61 6.03 -7.36
N GLU A 130 -14.18 4.94 -7.87
CA GLU A 130 -14.15 3.62 -7.21
C GLU A 130 -12.72 3.15 -6.91
N HIS A 131 -11.75 3.48 -7.76
CA HIS A 131 -10.35 3.14 -7.56
C HIS A 131 -9.70 3.83 -6.35
N ILE A 132 -10.30 4.91 -5.84
CA ILE A 132 -9.82 5.60 -4.62
C ILE A 132 -9.98 4.67 -3.41
N VAL A 133 -11.11 3.95 -3.32
CA VAL A 133 -11.37 3.01 -2.22
C VAL A 133 -10.41 1.83 -2.29
N GLN A 134 -10.17 1.29 -3.48
CA GLN A 134 -9.26 0.16 -3.69
C GLN A 134 -7.81 0.56 -3.38
N SER A 135 -7.39 1.75 -3.84
CA SER A 135 -6.08 2.32 -3.52
C SER A 135 -5.92 2.50 -2.00
N ARG A 136 -6.92 3.08 -1.34
CA ARG A 136 -6.89 3.26 0.12
C ARG A 136 -6.81 1.93 0.87
N PHE A 137 -7.50 0.89 0.40
CA PHE A 137 -7.43 -0.45 0.98
C PHE A 137 -6.01 -1.03 0.88
N ALA A 138 -5.40 -0.90 -0.29
CA ALA A 138 -4.01 -1.33 -0.50
C ALA A 138 -3.04 -0.57 0.40
N GLU A 139 -3.17 0.76 0.51
CA GLU A 139 -2.35 1.61 1.38
C GLU A 139 -2.43 1.16 2.86
N VAL A 140 -3.65 0.90 3.36
CA VAL A 140 -3.84 0.44 4.74
C VAL A 140 -3.16 -0.90 4.98
N LEU A 141 -3.39 -1.89 4.12
CA LEU A 141 -2.84 -3.24 4.30
C LEU A 141 -1.32 -3.29 4.15
N ILE A 142 -0.78 -2.66 3.11
CA ILE A 142 0.65 -2.69 2.83
C ILE A 142 1.42 -1.93 3.92
N HIS A 143 0.97 -0.75 4.29
CA HIS A 143 1.65 0.06 5.29
C HIS A 143 1.41 -0.42 6.73
N HIS A 144 0.37 -1.22 6.99
CA HIS A 144 0.26 -1.94 8.26
C HIS A 144 1.41 -2.94 8.43
N VAL A 145 1.80 -3.64 7.35
CA VAL A 145 3.01 -4.49 7.33
C VAL A 145 4.26 -3.65 7.57
N ASP A 146 4.37 -2.49 6.94
CA ASP A 146 5.55 -1.61 7.04
C ASP A 146 5.81 -1.08 8.44
N LEU A 147 4.81 -1.00 9.29
CA LEU A 147 4.97 -0.62 10.69
C LEU A 147 5.80 -1.62 11.50
N ASP A 148 5.91 -2.89 11.06
CA ASP A 148 6.67 -3.96 11.74
C ASP A 148 6.23 -4.13 13.20
N LEU A 149 4.92 -4.29 13.39
CA LEU A 149 4.26 -4.42 14.70
C LEU A 149 3.50 -5.74 14.85
N GLY A 150 3.90 -6.77 14.08
CA GLY A 150 3.31 -8.11 14.17
C GLY A 150 2.19 -8.39 13.17
N PHE A 151 1.71 -7.38 12.42
CA PHE A 151 0.88 -7.63 11.25
C PHE A 151 1.76 -7.97 10.05
N GLY A 152 1.46 -9.06 9.36
CA GLY A 152 2.26 -9.54 8.25
C GLY A 152 1.42 -9.93 7.03
N PRO A 153 2.08 -10.20 5.87
CA PRO A 153 1.41 -10.50 4.60
C PRO A 153 0.44 -11.69 4.67
N GLY A 154 0.70 -12.67 5.54
CA GLY A 154 -0.20 -13.81 5.77
C GLY A 154 -1.57 -13.45 6.36
N GLN A 155 -1.76 -12.19 6.78
CA GLN A 155 -3.03 -11.65 7.29
C GLN A 155 -3.81 -10.87 6.22
N TRP A 156 -3.25 -10.72 5.01
CA TRP A 156 -3.95 -10.11 3.89
C TRP A 156 -5.09 -10.99 3.38
N PRO A 157 -6.24 -10.43 2.99
CA PRO A 157 -7.31 -11.20 2.36
C PRO A 157 -6.81 -11.90 1.09
N ALA A 158 -7.23 -13.14 0.85
CA ALA A 158 -6.79 -13.92 -0.30
C ALA A 158 -7.04 -13.20 -1.63
N TRP A 159 -8.21 -12.60 -1.82
CA TRP A 159 -8.53 -11.85 -3.04
C TRP A 159 -7.60 -10.64 -3.27
N PHE A 160 -7.14 -10.00 -2.18
CA PHE A 160 -6.19 -8.89 -2.27
C PHE A 160 -4.82 -9.39 -2.75
N VAL A 161 -4.36 -10.51 -2.23
CA VAL A 161 -3.12 -11.16 -2.67
C VAL A 161 -3.22 -11.59 -4.14
N ASP A 162 -4.34 -12.22 -4.52
CA ASP A 162 -4.65 -12.63 -5.88
C ASP A 162 -4.59 -11.48 -6.90
N TRP A 163 -4.98 -10.29 -6.47
CA TRP A 163 -4.90 -9.07 -7.27
C TRP A 163 -3.52 -8.41 -7.21
N LEU A 164 -2.92 -8.31 -6.02
CA LEU A 164 -1.72 -7.53 -5.77
C LEU A 164 -0.49 -8.12 -6.47
N LEU A 165 -0.29 -9.44 -6.36
CA LEU A 165 0.92 -10.09 -6.89
C LEU A 165 1.05 -9.92 -8.41
N PRO A 166 0.07 -10.30 -9.25
CA PRO A 166 0.19 -10.06 -10.69
C PRO A 166 0.30 -8.57 -11.03
N THR A 167 -0.45 -7.70 -10.33
CA THR A 167 -0.39 -6.25 -10.56
C THR A 167 1.01 -5.68 -10.30
N ALA A 168 1.66 -6.08 -9.20
CA ALA A 168 3.00 -5.63 -8.85
C ALA A 168 4.05 -6.18 -9.83
N VAL A 169 3.94 -7.45 -10.23
CA VAL A 169 4.82 -8.07 -11.22
C VAL A 169 4.69 -7.36 -12.57
N ASP A 170 3.49 -7.12 -13.05
CA ASP A 170 3.22 -6.43 -14.31
C ASP A 170 3.78 -5.00 -14.29
N ALA A 171 3.65 -4.29 -13.17
CA ALA A 171 4.19 -2.95 -13.03
C ALA A 171 5.71 -2.91 -13.10
N LEU A 172 6.41 -3.85 -12.47
CA LEU A 172 7.87 -3.96 -12.55
C LEU A 172 8.32 -4.32 -13.97
N ASN A 173 7.62 -5.24 -14.62
CA ASN A 173 7.91 -5.66 -15.99
C ASN A 173 7.70 -4.51 -16.99
N ASN A 174 6.58 -3.80 -16.90
CA ASN A 174 6.25 -2.68 -17.79
C ASN A 174 7.23 -1.50 -17.64
N ARG A 175 7.72 -1.26 -16.41
CA ARG A 175 8.73 -0.21 -16.13
C ARG A 175 10.15 -0.67 -16.41
N GLN A 176 10.38 -1.96 -16.62
CA GLN A 176 11.71 -2.57 -16.80
C GLN A 176 12.68 -2.28 -15.63
N ILE A 177 12.16 -2.26 -14.41
CA ILE A 177 12.94 -1.93 -13.19
C ILE A 177 13.18 -3.14 -12.29
N ALA A 178 12.80 -4.34 -12.70
CA ALA A 178 13.10 -5.57 -11.96
C ALA A 178 14.63 -5.78 -11.91
N PRO A 179 15.24 -5.96 -10.71
CA PRO A 179 16.69 -6.05 -10.56
C PRO A 179 17.26 -7.39 -11.06
N LEU A 180 16.39 -8.37 -11.32
CA LEU A 180 16.75 -9.69 -11.84
C LEU A 180 15.59 -10.29 -12.63
N ALA A 181 15.91 -11.26 -13.48
CA ALA A 181 14.93 -12.14 -14.09
C ALA A 181 14.63 -13.31 -13.13
N ALA A 182 13.38 -13.50 -12.77
CA ALA A 182 12.95 -14.55 -11.87
C ALA A 182 11.64 -15.22 -12.32
N SER A 183 11.49 -16.50 -11.93
CA SER A 183 10.20 -17.19 -11.89
C SER A 183 9.75 -17.24 -10.43
N LEU A 184 8.68 -16.55 -10.10
CA LEU A 184 8.09 -16.55 -8.76
C LEU A 184 7.13 -17.73 -8.67
N HIS A 185 7.30 -18.58 -7.67
CA HIS A 185 6.48 -19.76 -7.44
C HIS A 185 5.74 -19.68 -6.10
N ALA A 186 4.43 -19.56 -6.15
CA ALA A 186 3.57 -19.65 -4.98
C ALA A 186 3.40 -21.12 -4.59
N ALA A 187 4.09 -21.54 -3.54
CA ALA A 187 4.19 -22.96 -3.16
C ALA A 187 2.87 -23.52 -2.59
N ASP A 188 2.00 -22.67 -2.08
CA ASP A 188 0.69 -23.01 -1.52
C ASP A 188 -0.40 -23.11 -2.57
N THR A 189 -0.33 -22.35 -3.65
CA THR A 189 -1.34 -22.34 -4.73
C THR A 189 -0.87 -22.98 -6.02
N GLY A 190 0.44 -23.18 -6.18
CA GLY A 190 1.06 -23.74 -7.38
C GLY A 190 1.12 -22.76 -8.56
N ARG A 191 0.81 -21.46 -8.35
CA ARG A 191 0.86 -20.43 -9.40
C ARG A 191 2.30 -19.99 -9.65
N ASP A 192 2.61 -19.68 -10.91
CA ASP A 192 3.90 -19.15 -11.33
C ASP A 192 3.72 -17.78 -12.00
N PHE A 193 4.67 -16.86 -11.71
CA PHE A 193 4.69 -15.51 -12.28
C PHE A 193 6.10 -15.20 -12.81
N ALA A 194 6.20 -14.61 -14.00
CA ALA A 194 7.47 -14.24 -14.59
C ALA A 194 7.82 -12.79 -14.26
N LEU A 195 8.97 -12.58 -13.60
CA LEU A 195 9.54 -11.27 -13.35
C LEU A 195 10.72 -11.07 -14.30
N SER A 196 10.62 -10.09 -15.21
CA SER A 196 11.49 -9.87 -16.36
C SER A 196 11.53 -11.08 -17.34
N HIS A 197 11.17 -10.86 -18.59
CA HIS A 197 10.97 -11.93 -19.57
C HIS A 197 12.24 -12.31 -20.37
N ASP A 198 13.35 -11.63 -20.14
CA ASP A 198 14.51 -11.69 -21.06
C ASP A 198 15.59 -12.71 -20.67
N SER A 199 15.32 -13.63 -19.74
CA SER A 199 16.32 -14.63 -19.32
C SER A 199 15.94 -16.05 -19.76
N VAL A 200 16.94 -16.73 -20.34
CA VAL A 200 16.83 -18.17 -20.71
C VAL A 200 16.88 -19.07 -19.48
N ASP A 201 17.43 -18.55 -18.36
CA ASP A 201 17.61 -19.30 -17.10
C ASP A 201 17.31 -18.38 -15.89
N PRO A 202 16.02 -18.04 -15.66
CA PRO A 202 15.63 -17.20 -14.54
C PRO A 202 15.89 -17.88 -13.19
N VAL A 203 16.10 -17.09 -12.14
CA VAL A 203 16.15 -17.61 -10.76
C VAL A 203 14.73 -17.99 -10.34
N ARG A 204 14.53 -19.19 -9.78
CA ARG A 204 13.26 -19.56 -9.16
C ARG A 204 13.23 -19.07 -7.72
N ILE A 205 12.23 -18.28 -7.38
CA ILE A 205 11.97 -17.76 -6.04
C ILE A 205 10.63 -18.33 -5.58
N SER A 206 10.62 -18.98 -4.43
CA SER A 206 9.44 -19.70 -3.93
C SER A 206 9.09 -19.24 -2.52
N GLY A 207 7.80 -19.11 -2.25
CA GLY A 207 7.20 -18.76 -0.96
C GLY A 207 5.71 -18.98 -0.98
N THR A 208 4.99 -18.57 0.05
CA THR A 208 3.53 -18.50 -0.05
C THR A 208 3.10 -17.37 -0.99
N GLU A 209 1.91 -17.47 -1.56
CA GLU A 209 1.40 -16.44 -2.44
C GLU A 209 1.26 -15.07 -1.74
N ALA A 210 1.08 -15.06 -0.41
CA ALA A 210 1.03 -13.84 0.39
C ALA A 210 2.42 -13.20 0.65
N ASP A 211 3.50 -14.02 0.75
CA ASP A 211 4.85 -13.51 1.00
C ASP A 211 5.51 -12.90 -0.23
N LEU A 212 5.21 -13.46 -1.41
CA LEU A 212 5.80 -13.00 -2.67
C LEU A 212 5.53 -11.51 -2.97
N PRO A 213 4.30 -10.98 -2.88
CA PRO A 213 4.05 -9.57 -3.19
C PRO A 213 4.73 -8.60 -2.23
N ALA A 214 4.90 -8.94 -0.95
CA ALA A 214 5.62 -8.10 -0.01
C ALA A 214 7.07 -7.88 -0.46
N TRP A 215 7.77 -8.95 -0.87
CA TRP A 215 9.11 -8.85 -1.42
C TRP A 215 9.12 -8.11 -2.77
N VAL A 216 8.20 -8.42 -3.68
CA VAL A 216 8.08 -7.74 -4.99
C VAL A 216 7.90 -6.22 -4.83
N LEU A 217 7.23 -5.79 -3.76
CA LEU A 217 7.02 -4.39 -3.39
C LEU A 217 8.19 -3.78 -2.60
N GLY A 218 9.33 -4.47 -2.49
CA GLY A 218 10.53 -3.94 -1.85
C GLY A 218 10.63 -4.14 -0.34
N ARG A 219 9.73 -4.90 0.26
CA ARG A 219 9.81 -5.26 1.68
C ARG A 219 10.83 -6.38 1.88
N PRO A 220 11.48 -6.46 3.05
CA PRO A 220 12.34 -7.61 3.37
C PRO A 220 11.56 -8.91 3.25
N ASP A 221 12.22 -9.96 2.73
CA ASP A 221 11.61 -11.29 2.61
C ASP A 221 11.42 -12.01 3.95
N GLY A 222 11.92 -11.45 5.05
CA GLY A 222 11.87 -12.06 6.37
C GLY A 222 12.54 -13.44 6.47
N ASN A 223 13.35 -13.82 5.46
CA ASN A 223 13.91 -15.15 5.25
C ASN A 223 12.85 -16.25 5.03
N VAL A 224 11.65 -15.89 4.57
CA VAL A 224 10.56 -16.83 4.25
C VAL A 224 10.61 -17.30 2.80
N LEU A 225 11.27 -16.55 1.91
CA LEU A 225 11.41 -16.89 0.51
C LEU A 225 12.65 -17.76 0.26
N ALA A 226 12.47 -18.84 -0.50
CA ALA A 226 13.54 -19.70 -0.96
C ALA A 226 13.94 -19.37 -2.39
N ARG A 227 15.21 -19.62 -2.75
CA ARG A 227 15.70 -19.51 -4.13
C ARG A 227 16.49 -20.75 -4.53
N ASP A 228 16.44 -21.10 -5.80
CA ASP A 228 17.11 -22.26 -6.36
C ASP A 228 18.60 -22.04 -6.70
N LYS A 229 19.04 -20.78 -6.79
CA LYS A 229 20.44 -20.43 -7.11
C LYS A 229 21.14 -19.78 -5.91
N PRO A 230 22.47 -19.96 -5.74
CA PRO A 230 23.22 -19.34 -4.64
C PRO A 230 23.16 -17.81 -4.64
N GLY A 231 23.21 -17.21 -3.45
CA GLY A 231 23.29 -15.76 -3.21
C GLY A 231 22.08 -15.20 -2.49
N PRO A 232 22.13 -13.94 -2.02
CA PRO A 232 20.99 -13.30 -1.37
C PRO A 232 19.92 -12.92 -2.40
N LEU A 233 18.68 -12.79 -1.93
CA LEU A 233 17.65 -12.12 -2.72
C LEU A 233 18.02 -10.63 -2.86
N PRO A 234 17.88 -10.03 -4.06
CA PRO A 234 18.11 -8.61 -4.21
C PRO A 234 17.00 -7.81 -3.54
N SER A 235 17.35 -6.59 -3.13
CA SER A 235 16.34 -5.62 -2.72
C SER A 235 15.53 -5.19 -3.93
N MET A 236 14.20 -5.28 -3.83
CA MET A 236 13.28 -4.81 -4.85
C MET A 236 13.03 -3.30 -4.69
N PRO A 237 12.68 -2.58 -5.78
CA PRO A 237 12.31 -1.17 -5.68
C PRO A 237 11.07 -0.99 -4.79
N SER A 238 11.14 -0.12 -3.77
CA SER A 238 10.00 0.20 -2.91
C SER A 238 9.02 1.22 -3.52
N SER A 239 9.30 1.70 -4.72
CA SER A 239 8.66 2.87 -5.35
C SER A 239 7.31 2.61 -6.01
N TYR A 240 6.67 1.45 -5.82
CA TYR A 240 5.39 1.18 -6.46
C TYR A 240 4.23 1.90 -5.78
N TYR A 241 4.34 2.11 -4.44
CA TYR A 241 3.35 2.80 -3.61
C TYR A 241 3.98 3.89 -2.71
N ALA A 242 5.18 4.37 -3.02
CA ALA A 242 5.84 5.44 -2.27
C ALA A 242 5.67 6.79 -2.99
#